data_d0a58e4367fb3593b42c5cdbb6641ab8
#
_entry.id   d0a58e4367fb3593b42c5cdbb6641ab8
#
_cell.length_a   1.000
_cell.length_b   1.000
_cell.length_c   1.000
_cell.angle_alpha   90.00
_cell.angle_beta   90.00
_cell.angle_gamma   90.00
#
_symmetry.space_group_name_H-M   'P 1'
#
loop_
_entity.id
_entity.type
_entity.pdbx_description
1 polymer ?
#
loop_
_entity_poly.entity_id
_entity_poly.type
_entity_poly.pdbx_seq_one_letter_code
_entity_poly.pdbx_strand_id
1 'polypeptide(L)'
;KLRLEMRYELQRLHVETGSTFVYVTHDQMEAMTLATQICLIENGVLQQYDAPLTVYHQPNNLFVADFVGNPSINFVEAKGAQRADGAVELTVFQGRKALFRPSTPLDLPQWFRDRAAQAAAWEEAHRKRAAEKSYVEKGNKDEAFRYHIAKVVEDDDSLQDDPVLTDQDLVLGIRPEFLDIADQSPLEGEIYGAMPTGMETTVKVRVGSFLLTGVVFGGVLYRIGQKIRLDFQGDGVVLFSRRNGRMIAQGSLSV
;
A
#
# COMPACT_ATOMS: atom_id res chain seq x y z
N LYS A 1 8.29 9.49 -25.97
CA LYS A 1 8.74 8.58 -27.05
C LYS A 1 10.19 8.14 -26.83
N LEU A 2 11.16 9.04 -26.80
CA LEU A 2 12.59 8.73 -26.66
C LEU A 2 12.91 7.89 -25.40
N ARG A 3 12.35 8.22 -24.23
CA ARG A 3 12.57 7.45 -22.98
C ARG A 3 12.09 6.00 -23.10
N LEU A 4 10.98 5.75 -23.77
CA LEU A 4 10.46 4.40 -23.96
C LEU A 4 11.37 3.58 -24.89
N GLU A 5 11.82 4.18 -26.00
CA GLU A 5 12.76 3.54 -26.92
C GLU A 5 14.08 3.19 -26.23
N MET A 6 14.61 4.12 -25.40
CA MET A 6 15.82 3.89 -24.61
C MET A 6 15.65 2.70 -23.64
N ARG A 7 14.48 2.55 -22.99
CA ARG A 7 14.22 1.39 -22.10
C ARG A 7 14.29 0.07 -22.86
N TYR A 8 13.68 0.00 -24.05
CA TYR A 8 13.77 -1.21 -24.89
C TYR A 8 15.21 -1.55 -25.27
N GLU A 9 16.01 -0.55 -25.65
CA GLU A 9 17.42 -0.79 -26.01
C GLU A 9 18.24 -1.24 -24.79
N LEU A 10 18.01 -0.68 -23.60
CA LEU A 10 18.67 -1.14 -22.36
C LEU A 10 18.30 -2.56 -21.99
N GLN A 11 17.03 -2.95 -22.10
CA GLN A 11 16.60 -4.33 -21.87
C GLN A 11 17.27 -5.29 -22.88
N ARG A 12 17.28 -4.91 -24.16
CA ARG A 12 17.91 -5.71 -25.21
C ARG A 12 19.41 -5.89 -24.95
N LEU A 13 20.12 -4.81 -24.63
CA LEU A 13 21.54 -4.84 -24.29
C LEU A 13 21.83 -5.74 -23.10
N HIS A 14 21.01 -5.69 -22.05
CA HIS A 14 21.13 -6.56 -20.89
C HIS A 14 21.04 -8.05 -21.27
N VAL A 15 20.02 -8.41 -22.07
CA VAL A 15 19.84 -9.78 -22.56
C VAL A 15 20.99 -10.23 -23.46
N GLU A 16 21.42 -9.38 -24.41
CA GLU A 16 22.49 -9.69 -25.36
C GLU A 16 23.86 -9.85 -24.69
N THR A 17 24.16 -9.05 -23.68
CA THR A 17 25.46 -9.10 -22.99
C THR A 17 25.53 -10.13 -21.87
N GLY A 18 24.38 -10.53 -21.30
CA GLY A 18 24.31 -11.38 -20.11
C GLY A 18 24.96 -10.73 -18.87
N SER A 19 25.23 -9.45 -18.90
CA SER A 19 25.94 -8.71 -17.84
C SER A 19 24.98 -8.29 -16.73
N THR A 20 25.48 -8.16 -15.50
CA THR A 20 24.71 -7.56 -14.40
C THR A 20 24.76 -6.04 -14.51
N PHE A 21 23.58 -5.42 -14.60
CA PHE A 21 23.43 -3.97 -14.60
C PHE A 21 22.90 -3.49 -13.27
N VAL A 22 23.47 -2.42 -12.74
CA VAL A 22 22.92 -1.69 -11.59
C VAL A 22 22.47 -0.32 -12.10
N TYR A 23 21.17 -0.07 -11.98
CA TYR A 23 20.54 1.16 -12.44
C TYR A 23 19.90 1.89 -11.27
N VAL A 24 20.28 3.15 -11.07
CA VAL A 24 19.72 3.99 -9.99
C VAL A 24 18.80 5.03 -10.60
N THR A 25 17.55 5.03 -10.17
CA THR A 25 16.53 5.96 -10.66
C THR A 25 15.55 6.33 -9.56
N HIS A 26 14.89 7.46 -9.70
CA HIS A 26 13.70 7.84 -8.94
C HIS A 26 12.41 7.67 -9.77
N ASP A 27 12.52 7.27 -11.03
CA ASP A 27 11.37 6.99 -11.91
C ASP A 27 10.90 5.55 -11.69
N GLN A 28 9.72 5.41 -11.10
CA GLN A 28 9.10 4.11 -10.81
C GLN A 28 8.88 3.27 -12.07
N MET A 29 8.48 3.92 -13.18
CA MET A 29 8.25 3.22 -14.45
C MET A 29 9.54 2.64 -15.03
N GLU A 30 10.67 3.33 -14.84
CA GLU A 30 11.97 2.77 -15.22
C GLU A 30 12.31 1.56 -14.35
N ALA A 31 12.21 1.68 -13.03
CA ALA A 31 12.47 0.57 -12.11
C ALA A 31 11.58 -0.64 -12.44
N MET A 32 10.27 -0.45 -12.55
CA MET A 32 9.30 -1.53 -12.79
C MET A 32 9.48 -2.22 -14.15
N THR A 33 9.94 -1.49 -15.17
CA THR A 33 10.04 -2.03 -16.54
C THR A 33 11.43 -2.58 -16.87
N LEU A 34 12.50 -2.05 -16.28
CA LEU A 34 13.87 -2.45 -16.61
C LEU A 34 14.42 -3.54 -15.70
N ALA A 35 14.02 -3.55 -14.43
CA ALA A 35 14.66 -4.38 -13.42
C ALA A 35 14.15 -5.82 -13.40
N THR A 36 15.05 -6.76 -13.12
CA THR A 36 14.70 -8.12 -12.66
C THR A 36 14.53 -8.16 -11.14
N GLN A 37 15.21 -7.25 -10.42
CA GLN A 37 15.11 -7.05 -8.99
C GLN A 37 15.12 -5.56 -8.68
N ILE A 38 14.25 -5.12 -7.80
CA ILE A 38 14.18 -3.74 -7.29
C ILE A 38 14.70 -3.71 -5.85
N CYS A 39 15.68 -2.85 -5.62
CA CYS A 39 16.18 -2.52 -4.29
C CYS A 39 15.62 -1.15 -3.88
N LEU A 40 14.59 -1.15 -3.04
CA LEU A 40 13.97 0.08 -2.56
C LEU A 40 14.61 0.51 -1.25
N ILE A 41 15.15 1.73 -1.25
CA ILE A 41 15.93 2.27 -0.13
C ILE A 41 15.29 3.60 0.30
N GLU A 42 15.06 3.76 1.60
CA GLU A 42 14.64 5.02 2.21
C GLU A 42 15.66 5.46 3.26
N ASN A 43 16.15 6.70 3.13
CA ASN A 43 17.12 7.30 4.07
C ASN A 43 18.32 6.39 4.40
N GLY A 44 18.79 5.59 3.42
CA GLY A 44 19.91 4.66 3.57
C GLY A 44 19.54 3.31 4.21
N VAL A 45 18.25 3.03 4.42
CA VAL A 45 17.77 1.74 4.93
C VAL A 45 17.02 0.99 3.84
N LEU A 46 17.38 -0.29 3.65
CA LEU A 46 16.69 -1.19 2.73
C LEU A 46 15.27 -1.44 3.23
N GLN A 47 14.28 -1.12 2.39
CA GLN A 47 12.87 -1.35 2.67
C GLN A 47 12.39 -2.68 2.07
N GLN A 48 12.74 -2.93 0.80
CA GLN A 48 12.42 -4.18 0.13
C GLN A 48 13.41 -4.46 -1.01
N TYR A 49 13.69 -5.75 -1.23
CA TYR A 49 14.50 -6.23 -2.36
C TYR A 49 13.81 -7.45 -2.97
N ASP A 50 13.12 -7.24 -4.07
CA ASP A 50 12.30 -8.26 -4.73
C ASP A 50 12.11 -7.98 -6.23
N ALA A 51 11.51 -8.95 -6.94
CA ALA A 51 11.04 -8.75 -8.31
C ALA A 51 9.99 -7.62 -8.37
N PRO A 52 9.91 -6.86 -9.48
CA PRO A 52 9.02 -5.70 -9.61
C PRO A 52 7.57 -5.96 -9.22
N LEU A 53 6.97 -7.02 -9.73
CA LEU A 53 5.58 -7.37 -9.41
C LEU A 53 5.37 -7.77 -7.94
N THR A 54 6.38 -8.38 -7.30
CA THR A 54 6.33 -8.68 -5.86
C THR A 54 6.35 -7.39 -5.05
N VAL A 55 7.23 -6.43 -5.39
CA VAL A 55 7.26 -5.12 -4.73
C VAL A 55 5.91 -4.40 -4.85
N TYR A 56 5.25 -4.51 -6.01
CA TYR A 56 3.96 -3.90 -6.26
C TYR A 56 2.81 -4.56 -5.51
N HIS A 57 2.68 -5.89 -5.60
CA HIS A 57 1.53 -6.63 -5.06
C HIS A 57 1.69 -7.02 -3.60
N GLN A 58 2.94 -7.21 -3.14
CA GLN A 58 3.27 -7.66 -1.79
C GLN A 58 4.30 -6.71 -1.14
N PRO A 59 3.93 -5.45 -0.94
CA PRO A 59 4.82 -4.46 -0.33
C PRO A 59 5.06 -4.80 1.14
N ASN A 60 6.32 -4.83 1.58
CA ASN A 60 6.68 -5.20 2.95
C ASN A 60 6.08 -4.28 4.01
N ASN A 61 5.80 -3.03 3.65
CA ASN A 61 5.29 -2.02 4.59
C ASN A 61 4.52 -0.91 3.84
N LEU A 62 3.92 -0.02 4.63
CA LEU A 62 3.17 1.14 4.13
C LEU A 62 4.02 2.06 3.23
N PHE A 63 5.30 2.24 3.56
CA PHE A 63 6.19 3.07 2.75
C PHE A 63 6.36 2.51 1.34
N VAL A 64 6.66 1.21 1.21
CA VAL A 64 6.79 0.55 -0.10
C VAL A 64 5.49 0.63 -0.88
N ALA A 65 4.35 0.40 -0.20
CA ALA A 65 3.03 0.45 -0.81
C ALA A 65 2.70 1.83 -1.39
N ASP A 66 3.02 2.90 -0.64
CA ASP A 66 2.78 4.29 -1.05
C ASP A 66 3.73 4.74 -2.15
N PHE A 67 5.00 4.33 -2.02
CA PHE A 67 6.05 4.75 -2.95
C PHE A 67 5.88 4.13 -4.34
N VAL A 68 5.35 2.92 -4.45
CA VAL A 68 5.25 2.18 -5.73
C VAL A 68 3.83 2.17 -6.26
N GLY A 69 3.65 2.73 -7.45
CA GLY A 69 2.37 2.80 -8.17
C GLY A 69 1.98 4.23 -8.55
N ASN A 70 1.41 4.37 -9.74
CA ASN A 70 0.87 5.63 -10.24
C ASN A 70 -0.46 5.37 -10.96
N PRO A 71 -1.59 5.80 -10.38
CA PRO A 71 -1.73 6.51 -9.10
C PRO A 71 -1.29 5.68 -7.88
N SER A 72 -0.99 6.38 -6.77
CA SER A 72 -0.63 5.75 -5.50
C SER A 72 -1.78 4.92 -4.92
N ILE A 73 -1.45 3.97 -4.06
CA ILE A 73 -2.40 3.15 -3.31
C ILE A 73 -3.30 4.02 -2.41
N ASN A 74 -4.55 3.64 -2.24
CA ASN A 74 -5.44 4.26 -1.26
C ASN A 74 -5.21 3.63 0.11
N PHE A 75 -4.97 4.43 1.13
CA PHE A 75 -4.97 3.96 2.51
C PHE A 75 -6.28 4.30 3.20
N VAL A 76 -6.84 3.30 3.88
CA VAL A 76 -8.06 3.42 4.67
C VAL A 76 -7.81 2.85 6.06
N GLU A 77 -7.98 3.67 7.07
CA GLU A 77 -7.91 3.21 8.46
C GLU A 77 -9.03 2.23 8.76
N ALA A 78 -8.67 1.15 9.42
CA ALA A 78 -9.59 0.10 9.81
C ALA A 78 -9.35 -0.32 11.26
N LYS A 79 -10.39 -0.77 11.91
CA LYS A 79 -10.29 -1.38 13.23
C LYS A 79 -10.99 -2.72 13.23
N GLY A 80 -10.34 -3.76 13.75
CA GLY A 80 -10.98 -5.07 13.71
C GLY A 80 -10.18 -6.19 14.33
N ALA A 81 -10.73 -7.40 14.22
CA ALA A 81 -10.15 -8.61 14.77
C ALA A 81 -10.46 -9.82 13.88
N GLN A 82 -9.65 -10.85 14.00
CA GLN A 82 -9.84 -12.09 13.28
C GLN A 82 -10.97 -12.92 13.88
N ARG A 83 -11.79 -13.48 13.00
CA ARG A 83 -12.87 -14.42 13.33
C ARG A 83 -12.36 -15.87 13.34
N ALA A 84 -13.16 -16.76 13.88
CA ALA A 84 -12.87 -18.19 13.94
C ALA A 84 -12.76 -18.85 12.55
N ASP A 85 -13.40 -18.27 11.52
CA ASP A 85 -13.32 -18.73 10.12
C ASP A 85 -12.06 -18.24 9.37
N GLY A 86 -11.15 -17.53 10.06
CA GLY A 86 -9.92 -17.00 9.50
C GLY A 86 -10.06 -15.62 8.83
N ALA A 87 -11.28 -15.16 8.55
CA ALA A 87 -11.51 -13.81 8.04
C ALA A 87 -11.28 -12.75 9.13
N VAL A 88 -10.99 -11.52 8.72
CA VAL A 88 -10.84 -10.39 9.64
C VAL A 88 -12.05 -9.48 9.48
N GLU A 89 -12.86 -9.36 10.55
CA GLU A 89 -13.96 -8.42 10.59
C GLU A 89 -13.42 -7.03 10.87
N LEU A 90 -13.72 -6.09 10.00
CA LEU A 90 -13.21 -4.72 10.02
C LEU A 90 -14.36 -3.73 10.19
N THR A 91 -14.06 -2.62 10.83
CA THR A 91 -14.86 -1.40 10.80
C THR A 91 -14.09 -0.36 10.00
N VAL A 92 -14.65 0.11 8.90
CA VAL A 92 -14.06 1.02 7.91
C VAL A 92 -15.02 2.16 7.59
N PHE A 93 -14.60 3.16 6.85
CA PHE A 93 -15.44 4.22 6.30
C PHE A 93 -16.48 4.76 7.31
N GLN A 94 -16.02 5.23 8.47
CA GLN A 94 -16.87 5.84 9.51
C GLN A 94 -17.91 4.88 10.12
N GLY A 95 -17.54 3.62 10.34
CA GLY A 95 -18.34 2.65 11.08
C GLY A 95 -19.02 1.57 10.24
N ARG A 96 -18.80 1.53 8.93
CA ARG A 96 -19.25 0.41 8.10
C ARG A 96 -18.49 -0.87 8.45
N LYS A 97 -19.23 -1.98 8.44
CA LYS A 97 -18.65 -3.31 8.59
C LYS A 97 -18.16 -3.80 7.25
N ALA A 98 -16.95 -4.37 7.26
CA ALA A 98 -16.34 -5.02 6.11
C ALA A 98 -15.69 -6.33 6.55
N LEU A 99 -15.55 -7.26 5.62
CA LEU A 99 -14.93 -8.55 5.85
C LEU A 99 -13.72 -8.68 4.92
N PHE A 100 -12.55 -8.77 5.52
CA PHE A 100 -11.32 -9.06 4.80
C PHE A 100 -11.05 -10.56 4.86
N ARG A 101 -10.88 -11.18 3.69
CA ARG A 101 -10.53 -12.59 3.55
C ARG A 101 -9.10 -12.72 3.03
N PRO A 102 -8.15 -13.18 3.88
CA PRO A 102 -6.77 -13.38 3.45
C PRO A 102 -6.69 -14.43 2.34
N SER A 103 -5.84 -14.21 1.33
CA SER A 103 -5.58 -15.17 0.24
C SER A 103 -4.78 -16.40 0.69
N THR A 104 -4.09 -16.29 1.83
CA THR A 104 -3.35 -17.37 2.47
C THR A 104 -3.80 -17.51 3.93
N PRO A 105 -3.71 -18.70 4.54
CA PRO A 105 -4.04 -18.87 5.95
C PRO A 105 -3.32 -17.87 6.84
N LEU A 106 -4.07 -17.17 7.67
CA LEU A 106 -3.58 -16.16 8.61
C LEU A 106 -3.99 -16.53 10.03
N ASP A 107 -3.06 -16.42 10.97
CA ASP A 107 -3.32 -16.31 12.41
C ASP A 107 -2.85 -14.91 12.85
N LEU A 108 -3.79 -13.97 12.90
CA LEU A 108 -3.49 -12.58 13.19
C LEU A 108 -2.91 -12.38 14.60
N PRO A 109 -3.44 -12.99 15.67
CA PRO A 109 -2.82 -12.94 16.99
C PRO A 109 -1.38 -13.49 17.02
N GLN A 110 -1.11 -14.60 16.32
CA GLN A 110 0.23 -15.17 16.23
C GLN A 110 1.17 -14.25 15.46
N TRP A 111 0.69 -13.66 14.37
CA TRP A 111 1.47 -12.70 13.60
C TRP A 111 1.98 -11.53 14.46
N PHE A 112 1.13 -10.96 15.32
CA PHE A 112 1.54 -9.88 16.23
C PHE A 112 2.55 -10.35 17.28
N ARG A 113 2.38 -11.55 17.84
CA ARG A 113 3.36 -12.12 18.80
C ARG A 113 4.71 -12.31 18.14
N ASP A 114 4.76 -12.86 16.93
CA ASP A 114 6.00 -13.11 16.19
C ASP A 114 6.72 -11.80 15.85
N ARG A 115 5.98 -10.76 15.47
CA ARG A 115 6.55 -9.43 15.19
C ARG A 115 7.11 -8.77 16.46
N ALA A 116 6.40 -8.85 17.56
CA ALA A 116 6.91 -8.33 18.83
C ALA A 116 8.19 -9.05 19.28
N ALA A 117 8.26 -10.36 19.11
CA ALA A 117 9.47 -11.14 19.40
C ALA A 117 10.65 -10.77 18.49
N GLN A 118 10.38 -10.57 17.18
CA GLN A 118 11.41 -10.13 16.23
C GLN A 118 11.94 -8.73 16.55
N ALA A 119 11.05 -7.79 16.89
CA ALA A 119 11.46 -6.43 17.28
C ALA A 119 12.33 -6.46 18.56
N ALA A 120 11.93 -7.20 19.58
CA ALA A 120 12.71 -7.34 20.81
C ALA A 120 14.09 -7.99 20.57
N ALA A 121 14.16 -9.02 19.73
CA ALA A 121 15.42 -9.67 19.35
C ALA A 121 16.34 -8.71 18.58
N TRP A 122 15.77 -7.92 17.68
CA TRP A 122 16.52 -6.91 16.92
C TRP A 122 17.08 -5.83 17.86
N GLU A 123 16.28 -5.27 18.76
CA GLU A 123 16.72 -4.26 19.75
C GLU A 123 17.85 -4.80 20.64
N GLU A 124 17.73 -6.05 21.12
CA GLU A 124 18.77 -6.67 21.91
C GLU A 124 20.08 -6.85 21.14
N ALA A 125 20.02 -7.30 19.88
CA ALA A 125 21.17 -7.44 19.01
C ALA A 125 21.87 -6.10 18.73
N HIS A 126 21.07 -5.04 18.48
CA HIS A 126 21.59 -3.69 18.25
C HIS A 126 22.19 -3.07 19.49
N ARG A 127 21.60 -3.26 20.66
CA ARG A 127 22.15 -2.83 21.94
C ARG A 127 23.52 -3.48 22.22
N LYS A 128 23.68 -4.78 21.91
CA LYS A 128 24.96 -5.48 22.04
C LYS A 128 26.01 -4.91 21.08
N ARG A 129 25.65 -4.69 19.80
CA ARG A 129 26.56 -4.10 18.80
C ARG A 129 26.92 -2.64 19.10
N ALA A 130 25.98 -1.83 19.57
CA ALA A 130 26.25 -0.44 19.96
C ALA A 130 27.20 -0.35 21.17
N ALA A 131 27.16 -1.34 22.09
CA ALA A 131 28.09 -1.43 23.20
C ALA A 131 29.51 -1.85 22.76
N GLU A 132 29.65 -2.59 21.67
CA GLU A 132 30.92 -3.07 21.13
C GLU A 132 31.59 -2.08 20.16
N LYS A 133 30.83 -1.19 19.51
CA LYS A 133 31.33 -0.25 18.51
C LYS A 133 30.77 1.13 18.79
N SER A 134 31.63 2.18 18.74
CA SER A 134 31.20 3.58 18.83
C SER A 134 30.42 4.07 17.59
N TYR A 135 29.80 3.17 16.84
CA TYR A 135 29.01 3.44 15.64
C TYR A 135 27.52 3.33 15.97
N VAL A 136 26.82 4.45 15.89
CA VAL A 136 25.36 4.48 15.98
C VAL A 136 24.80 4.08 14.62
N GLU A 137 24.40 2.82 14.50
CA GLU A 137 23.61 2.37 13.36
C GLU A 137 22.28 3.12 13.34
N LYS A 138 21.91 3.73 12.22
CA LYS A 138 20.61 4.39 12.08
C LYS A 138 19.52 3.38 12.38
N GLY A 139 18.67 3.70 13.35
CA GLY A 139 17.70 2.78 13.94
C GLY A 139 16.75 2.11 12.94
N ASN A 140 16.13 1.03 13.38
CA ASN A 140 15.07 0.38 12.65
C ASN A 140 13.94 1.38 12.37
N LYS A 141 13.61 1.56 11.11
CA LYS A 141 12.64 2.55 10.65
C LYS A 141 11.24 1.99 10.45
N ASP A 142 10.90 0.95 11.16
CA ASP A 142 9.51 0.61 11.40
C ASP A 142 8.82 1.68 12.27
N GLU A 143 9.58 2.69 12.73
CA GLU A 143 9.06 3.82 13.49
C GLU A 143 8.39 4.81 12.54
N ALA A 144 7.09 4.85 12.66
CA ALA A 144 6.23 5.98 12.25
C ALA A 144 6.38 6.45 10.80
N PHE A 145 6.21 5.56 9.80
CA PHE A 145 5.81 6.04 8.49
C PHE A 145 4.43 6.70 8.61
N ARG A 146 4.37 8.01 8.41
CA ARG A 146 3.12 8.76 8.32
C ARG A 146 2.58 8.59 6.90
N TYR A 147 1.59 7.73 6.73
CA TYR A 147 0.87 7.58 5.46
C TYR A 147 -0.21 8.65 5.32
N HIS A 148 -0.42 9.10 4.09
CA HIS A 148 -1.43 10.10 3.79
C HIS A 148 -2.77 9.43 3.50
N ILE A 149 -3.81 9.80 4.25
CA ILE A 149 -5.20 9.44 3.97
C ILE A 149 -5.86 10.63 3.30
N ALA A 150 -6.23 10.50 2.02
CA ALA A 150 -6.91 11.55 1.30
C ALA A 150 -8.34 11.75 1.84
N LYS A 151 -8.62 12.92 2.39
CA LYS A 151 -9.94 13.34 2.89
C LYS A 151 -10.43 14.58 2.17
N VAL A 152 -11.73 14.79 2.18
CA VAL A 152 -12.37 16.01 1.59
C VAL A 152 -11.99 17.28 2.37
N VAL A 153 -11.86 17.14 3.69
CA VAL A 153 -11.40 18.19 4.61
C VAL A 153 -10.19 17.59 5.32
N GLU A 154 -9.06 18.22 5.18
CA GLU A 154 -7.87 17.85 5.97
C GLU A 154 -8.15 18.28 7.40
N ASP A 155 -8.24 17.31 8.30
CA ASP A 155 -8.22 17.58 9.73
C ASP A 155 -6.83 18.13 10.06
N ASP A 156 -6.76 19.23 10.81
CA ASP A 156 -5.50 19.77 11.32
C ASP A 156 -5.02 18.85 12.46
N ASP A 157 -4.37 17.75 12.09
CA ASP A 157 -3.85 16.75 13.00
C ASP A 157 -2.67 17.26 13.87
N SER A 158 -2.24 18.52 13.67
CA SER A 158 -1.08 19.10 14.36
C SER A 158 -1.29 19.32 15.86
N LEU A 159 -2.53 19.19 16.35
CA LEU A 159 -2.93 19.43 17.74
C LEU A 159 -3.48 18.20 18.47
N GLN A 160 -3.54 17.04 17.84
CA GLN A 160 -4.00 15.81 18.49
C GLN A 160 -2.82 15.01 19.01
N ASP A 161 -2.91 14.58 20.28
CA ASP A 161 -1.98 13.60 20.85
C ASP A 161 -2.01 12.32 20.01
N ASP A 162 -0.83 11.74 19.77
CA ASP A 162 -0.73 10.49 19.02
C ASP A 162 -1.62 9.40 19.67
N PRO A 163 -2.55 8.81 18.95
CA PRO A 163 -3.47 7.82 19.53
C PRO A 163 -2.69 6.59 19.99
N VAL A 164 -3.08 6.03 21.13
CA VAL A 164 -2.52 4.76 21.62
C VAL A 164 -2.99 3.65 20.68
N LEU A 165 -2.08 3.16 19.84
CA LEU A 165 -2.35 2.10 18.84
C LEU A 165 -2.32 0.72 19.49
N THR A 166 -3.28 -0.11 19.10
CA THR A 166 -3.43 -1.50 19.51
C THR A 166 -3.26 -2.45 18.32
N ASP A 167 -3.23 -3.75 18.58
CA ASP A 167 -3.21 -4.77 17.52
C ASP A 167 -4.52 -4.86 16.72
N GLN A 168 -5.56 -4.10 17.11
CA GLN A 168 -6.81 -3.96 16.36
C GLN A 168 -6.79 -2.78 15.38
N ASP A 169 -5.79 -1.90 15.49
CA ASP A 169 -5.65 -0.75 14.62
C ASP A 169 -4.86 -1.14 13.37
N LEU A 170 -5.57 -1.17 12.25
CA LEU A 170 -5.13 -1.71 10.97
C LEU A 170 -5.23 -0.64 9.89
N VAL A 171 -4.57 -0.88 8.76
CA VAL A 171 -4.68 -0.05 7.55
C VAL A 171 -4.95 -0.97 6.36
N LEU A 172 -5.96 -0.62 5.58
CA LEU A 172 -6.18 -1.24 4.28
C LEU A 172 -5.45 -0.43 3.21
N GLY A 173 -4.68 -1.12 2.38
CA GLY A 173 -4.12 -0.59 1.15
C GLY A 173 -4.92 -1.11 -0.04
N ILE A 174 -5.51 -0.21 -0.82
CA ILE A 174 -6.35 -0.56 -1.96
C ILE A 174 -5.77 0.11 -3.20
N ARG A 175 -5.24 -0.70 -4.14
CA ARG A 175 -4.74 -0.17 -5.41
C ARG A 175 -5.90 0.40 -6.24
N PRO A 176 -5.68 1.49 -6.99
CA PRO A 176 -6.71 2.14 -7.79
C PRO A 176 -7.42 1.25 -8.80
N GLU A 177 -6.74 0.26 -9.34
CA GLU A 177 -7.31 -0.71 -10.32
C GLU A 177 -8.27 -1.73 -9.70
N PHE A 178 -8.27 -1.88 -8.38
CA PHE A 178 -9.20 -2.77 -7.66
C PHE A 178 -10.48 -2.07 -7.23
N LEU A 179 -10.61 -0.75 -7.46
CA LEU A 179 -11.84 -0.04 -7.24
C LEU A 179 -12.77 -0.24 -8.45
N ASP A 180 -13.90 -0.89 -8.23
CA ASP A 180 -14.92 -1.14 -9.25
C ASP A 180 -16.12 -0.21 -9.06
N ILE A 181 -16.66 0.31 -10.16
CA ILE A 181 -17.84 1.17 -10.18
C ILE A 181 -18.95 0.41 -10.91
N ALA A 182 -19.92 -0.12 -10.15
CA ALA A 182 -21.04 -0.87 -10.68
C ALA A 182 -22.32 -0.55 -9.91
N ASP A 183 -23.47 -0.51 -10.61
CA ASP A 183 -24.75 -0.04 -10.07
C ASP A 183 -25.27 -0.85 -8.87
N GLN A 184 -24.85 -2.12 -8.74
CA GLN A 184 -25.29 -3.03 -7.67
C GLN A 184 -24.30 -3.12 -6.50
N SER A 185 -23.21 -2.36 -6.55
CA SER A 185 -22.19 -2.36 -5.51
C SER A 185 -22.69 -1.78 -4.19
N PRO A 186 -22.14 -2.27 -3.06
CA PRO A 186 -22.71 -1.95 -1.74
C PRO A 186 -22.35 -0.58 -1.21
N LEU A 187 -21.25 0.02 -1.69
CA LEU A 187 -20.70 1.26 -1.14
C LEU A 187 -21.13 2.46 -1.99
N GLU A 188 -21.78 3.43 -1.37
CA GLU A 188 -22.20 4.67 -2.04
C GLU A 188 -21.06 5.68 -2.05
N GLY A 189 -20.87 6.33 -3.19
CA GLY A 189 -19.88 7.38 -3.38
C GLY A 189 -20.37 8.48 -4.33
N GLU A 190 -19.56 9.50 -4.44
CA GLU A 190 -19.78 10.62 -5.33
C GLU A 190 -18.50 10.97 -6.07
N ILE A 191 -18.57 11.16 -7.36
CA ILE A 191 -17.43 11.58 -8.18
C ILE A 191 -16.99 12.99 -7.74
N TYR A 192 -15.81 13.06 -7.17
CA TYR A 192 -15.16 14.32 -6.80
C TYR A 192 -14.35 14.91 -7.95
N GLY A 193 -13.79 14.07 -8.80
CA GLY A 193 -13.06 14.45 -10.00
C GLY A 193 -12.85 13.28 -10.94
N ALA A 194 -12.70 13.55 -12.22
CA ALA A 194 -12.41 12.55 -13.25
C ALA A 194 -11.43 13.12 -14.27
N MET A 195 -10.41 12.35 -14.60
CA MET A 195 -9.36 12.73 -15.56
C MET A 195 -9.23 11.62 -16.61
N PRO A 196 -9.93 11.73 -17.75
CA PRO A 196 -9.81 10.76 -18.84
C PRO A 196 -8.47 10.97 -19.59
N THR A 197 -7.73 9.88 -19.82
CA THR A 197 -6.49 9.88 -20.61
C THR A 197 -6.65 9.23 -21.98
N GLY A 198 -7.86 8.78 -22.31
CA GLY A 198 -8.22 8.11 -23.55
C GLY A 198 -8.31 6.59 -23.41
N MET A 199 -7.33 5.93 -22.83
CA MET A 199 -7.38 4.48 -22.54
C MET A 199 -8.06 4.17 -21.21
N GLU A 200 -7.90 5.07 -20.25
CA GLU A 200 -8.42 4.95 -18.89
C GLU A 200 -8.92 6.29 -18.38
N THR A 201 -9.70 6.24 -17.34
CA THR A 201 -10.13 7.42 -16.60
C THR A 201 -9.71 7.25 -15.13
N THR A 202 -8.84 8.13 -14.67
CA THR A 202 -8.56 8.24 -13.23
C THR A 202 -9.68 9.00 -12.58
N VAL A 203 -10.33 8.41 -11.58
CA VAL A 203 -11.43 9.02 -10.83
C VAL A 203 -11.03 9.23 -9.38
N LYS A 204 -11.46 10.36 -8.81
CA LYS A 204 -11.48 10.55 -7.35
C LYS A 204 -12.94 10.45 -6.90
N VAL A 205 -13.19 9.54 -5.96
CA VAL A 205 -14.51 9.24 -5.43
C VAL A 205 -14.54 9.61 -3.95
N ARG A 206 -15.51 10.43 -3.58
CA ARG A 206 -15.80 10.76 -2.19
C ARG A 206 -16.67 9.66 -1.58
N VAL A 207 -16.19 9.03 -0.51
CA VAL A 207 -16.90 8.05 0.30
C VAL A 207 -16.91 8.55 1.75
N GLY A 208 -18.01 9.15 2.18
CA GLY A 208 -18.04 9.88 3.45
C GLY A 208 -17.05 11.05 3.43
N SER A 209 -16.08 11.06 4.35
CA SER A 209 -14.99 12.03 4.39
C SER A 209 -13.76 11.63 3.57
N PHE A 210 -13.66 10.38 3.09
CA PHE A 210 -12.51 9.87 2.37
C PHE A 210 -12.57 10.20 0.88
N LEU A 211 -11.39 10.37 0.26
CA LEU A 211 -11.21 10.49 -1.18
C LEU A 211 -10.44 9.26 -1.67
N LEU A 212 -11.11 8.38 -2.40
CA LEU A 212 -10.50 7.21 -3.01
C LEU A 212 -10.16 7.49 -4.47
N THR A 213 -8.99 7.09 -4.91
CA THR A 213 -8.58 7.12 -6.32
C THR A 213 -8.87 5.77 -6.95
N GLY A 214 -9.54 5.77 -8.09
CA GLY A 214 -9.78 4.59 -8.91
C GLY A 214 -9.29 4.79 -10.34
N VAL A 215 -9.01 3.69 -11.04
CA VAL A 215 -8.70 3.66 -12.46
C VAL A 215 -9.74 2.81 -13.16
N VAL A 216 -10.50 3.42 -14.06
CA VAL A 216 -11.53 2.75 -14.86
C VAL A 216 -11.06 2.68 -16.30
N PHE A 217 -10.93 1.47 -16.83
CA PHE A 217 -10.53 1.26 -18.21
C PHE A 217 -11.68 1.54 -19.19
N GLY A 218 -11.32 2.09 -20.35
CA GLY A 218 -12.27 2.53 -21.37
C GLY A 218 -12.56 4.02 -21.32
N GLY A 219 -13.25 4.53 -22.33
CA GLY A 219 -13.59 5.95 -22.49
C GLY A 219 -14.81 6.40 -21.67
N VAL A 220 -14.94 5.95 -20.43
CA VAL A 220 -16.08 6.31 -19.57
C VAL A 220 -15.92 7.73 -19.07
N LEU A 221 -16.97 8.56 -19.28
CA LEU A 221 -17.01 9.94 -18.82
C LEU A 221 -17.87 10.04 -17.56
N TYR A 222 -17.26 10.44 -16.47
CA TYR A 222 -17.93 10.73 -15.21
C TYR A 222 -18.10 12.24 -15.02
N ARG A 223 -19.24 12.64 -14.41
CA ARG A 223 -19.49 14.03 -14.05
C ARG A 223 -19.22 14.28 -12.57
N ILE A 224 -18.59 15.40 -12.27
CA ILE A 224 -18.41 15.83 -10.87
C ILE A 224 -19.77 15.92 -10.20
N GLY A 225 -19.91 15.40 -8.99
CA GLY A 225 -21.15 15.30 -8.24
C GLY A 225 -22.03 14.11 -8.61
N GLN A 226 -21.65 13.31 -9.62
CA GLN A 226 -22.39 12.11 -9.99
C GLN A 226 -22.36 11.09 -8.83
N LYS A 227 -23.54 10.62 -8.43
CA LYS A 227 -23.66 9.51 -7.47
C LYS A 227 -23.32 8.20 -8.17
N ILE A 228 -22.51 7.41 -7.53
CA ILE A 228 -22.08 6.09 -8.01
C ILE A 228 -22.15 5.08 -6.87
N ARG A 229 -22.08 3.82 -7.25
CA ARG A 229 -21.83 2.72 -6.30
C ARG A 229 -20.52 2.06 -6.65
N LEU A 230 -19.79 1.64 -5.63
CA LEU A 230 -18.47 1.06 -5.81
C LEU A 230 -18.27 -0.16 -4.89
N ASP A 231 -17.37 -1.02 -5.32
CA ASP A 231 -16.90 -2.20 -4.60
C ASP A 231 -15.40 -2.37 -4.83
N PHE A 232 -14.81 -3.34 -4.17
CA PHE A 232 -13.40 -3.68 -4.31
C PHE A 232 -13.28 -5.07 -4.89
N GLN A 233 -12.73 -5.17 -6.11
CA GLN A 233 -12.63 -6.44 -6.82
C GLN A 233 -11.31 -7.16 -6.55
N GLY A 234 -11.35 -8.49 -6.68
CA GLY A 234 -10.18 -9.34 -6.59
C GLY A 234 -9.61 -9.49 -5.18
N ASP A 235 -8.39 -9.98 -5.12
CA ASP A 235 -7.65 -10.29 -3.89
C ASP A 235 -6.40 -9.40 -3.71
N GLY A 236 -6.40 -8.25 -4.38
CA GLY A 236 -5.29 -7.29 -4.35
C GLY A 236 -5.33 -6.27 -3.20
N VAL A 237 -6.30 -6.38 -2.29
CA VAL A 237 -6.33 -5.53 -1.08
C VAL A 237 -5.29 -6.01 -0.10
N VAL A 238 -4.51 -5.09 0.46
CA VAL A 238 -3.42 -5.40 1.39
C VAL A 238 -3.77 -4.90 2.79
N LEU A 239 -3.63 -5.76 3.78
CA LEU A 239 -3.83 -5.42 5.18
C LEU A 239 -2.48 -5.14 5.84
N PHE A 240 -2.38 -4.00 6.53
CA PHE A 240 -1.19 -3.58 7.27
C PHE A 240 -1.51 -3.39 8.75
N SER A 241 -0.52 -3.57 9.60
CA SER A 241 -0.57 -3.11 10.98
C SER A 241 -0.36 -1.61 11.03
N ARG A 242 -1.27 -0.87 11.69
CA ARG A 242 -1.08 0.57 11.90
C ARG A 242 0.08 0.84 12.86
N ARG A 243 0.32 -0.07 13.81
CA ARG A 243 1.31 0.07 14.88
C ARG A 243 2.76 0.10 14.37
N ASN A 244 3.08 -0.73 13.37
CA ASN A 244 4.44 -0.88 12.85
C ASN A 244 4.55 -0.72 11.33
N GLY A 245 3.44 -0.43 10.65
CA GLY A 245 3.40 -0.25 9.20
C GLY A 245 3.65 -1.50 8.36
N ARG A 246 3.86 -2.67 8.97
CA ARG A 246 4.18 -3.91 8.25
C ARG A 246 2.96 -4.54 7.60
N MET A 247 3.18 -5.13 6.44
CA MET A 247 2.19 -5.96 5.77
C MET A 247 1.85 -7.18 6.62
N ILE A 248 0.55 -7.44 6.77
CA ILE A 248 0.00 -8.62 7.45
C ILE A 248 -0.37 -9.68 6.41
N ALA A 249 -1.23 -9.32 5.47
CA ALA A 249 -1.73 -10.23 4.45
C ALA A 249 -2.27 -9.47 3.23
N GLN A 250 -2.35 -10.18 2.11
CA GLN A 250 -3.12 -9.79 0.93
C GLN A 250 -4.41 -10.58 0.89
N GLY A 251 -5.48 -10.01 0.35
CA GLY A 251 -6.76 -10.70 0.27
C GLY A 251 -7.84 -9.88 -0.41
N SER A 252 -9.08 -10.36 -0.29
CA SER A 252 -10.28 -9.68 -0.80
C SER A 252 -11.01 -8.94 0.32
N LEU A 253 -11.70 -7.87 -0.05
CA LEU A 253 -12.52 -7.05 0.86
C LEU A 253 -13.96 -7.05 0.37
N SER A 254 -14.89 -7.35 1.26
CA SER A 254 -16.35 -7.20 1.04
C SER A 254 -16.89 -6.20 2.05
N VAL A 255 -17.66 -5.20 1.59
CA VAL A 255 -18.23 -4.12 2.42
C VAL A 255 -19.74 -4.30 2.59
#